data_09851336560a04c2ed57036fa32ac3c4
#
_entry.id   09851336560a04c2ed57036fa32ac3c4
#
_cell.length_a   1.000
_cell.length_b   1.000
_cell.length_c   1.000
_cell.angle_alpha   90.00
_cell.angle_beta   90.00
_cell.angle_gamma   90.00
#
_symmetry.space_group_name_H-M   'P 1'
#
loop_
_entity.id
_entity.type
_entity.pdbx_description
1 polymer ?
#
loop_
_entity_poly.entity_id
_entity_poly.type
_entity_poly.pdbx_seq_one_letter_code
_entity_poly.pdbx_strand_id
1 'polypeptide(L)'
;GIATTEEIDDAIRMGFGLRWAQMGLFETFRIAGGEAGMRHFLDQFGPALDWPWTRLTDVPVYDDALVDLIAGQSDAQSGHLSIRELERLRDDNLVAILRALRARGSAAGAVIAAHEATLPGPVPGELPVTLERRIPPDWTDYNGHVNEARYLDLGSQASDGLMVLVGADPDYVAGGFSFFTAESHVRYLAELSAGDGVRATTQVLGGEGRKLHLFHSIDRADGTPAATVETLLLHVDLSTRRSCPPAPAVAERIAALAEAHARLPLPEGAGRHVGQPRAARPAEGSGA
;
A
#
# COMPACT_ATOMS: atom_id res chain seq x y z
N GLY A 1 -2.18 38.24 -9.59
CA GLY A 1 -1.82 37.26 -8.67
C GLY A 1 -2.69 36.04 -8.66
N ILE A 2 -2.32 35.00 -9.46
CA ILE A 2 -2.96 33.69 -9.38
C ILE A 2 -2.24 32.81 -8.34
N ALA A 3 -0.91 32.89 -8.32
CA ALA A 3 -0.06 32.14 -7.40
C ALA A 3 1.27 32.88 -7.18
N THR A 4 1.96 32.59 -6.08
CA THR A 4 3.32 33.05 -5.81
C THR A 4 4.34 32.19 -6.57
N THR A 5 5.58 32.62 -6.69
CA THR A 5 6.67 31.83 -7.29
C THR A 5 6.92 30.53 -6.52
N GLU A 6 6.80 30.57 -5.18
CA GLU A 6 6.95 29.40 -4.31
C GLU A 6 5.85 28.36 -4.56
N GLU A 7 4.58 28.78 -4.65
CA GLU A 7 3.45 27.89 -4.95
C GLU A 7 3.57 27.24 -6.34
N ILE A 8 4.07 27.97 -7.34
CA ILE A 8 4.31 27.44 -8.68
C ILE A 8 5.46 26.40 -8.65
N ASP A 9 6.56 26.72 -7.98
CA ASP A 9 7.70 25.82 -7.82
C ASP A 9 7.30 24.56 -7.05
N ASP A 10 6.48 24.68 -6.01
CA ASP A 10 5.97 23.55 -5.23
C ASP A 10 5.06 22.66 -6.06
N ALA A 11 4.18 23.22 -6.87
CA ALA A 11 3.35 22.46 -7.78
C ALA A 11 4.19 21.61 -8.76
N ILE A 12 5.32 22.14 -9.22
CA ILE A 12 6.24 21.38 -10.09
C ILE A 12 7.04 20.35 -9.28
N ARG A 13 7.69 20.78 -8.18
CA ARG A 13 8.56 19.90 -7.38
C ARG A 13 7.83 18.70 -6.77
N MET A 14 6.61 18.93 -6.28
CA MET A 14 5.79 17.91 -5.60
C MET A 14 4.88 17.13 -6.57
N GLY A 15 4.68 17.62 -7.78
CA GLY A 15 3.86 17.03 -8.82
C GLY A 15 4.68 16.50 -9.99
N PHE A 16 4.79 17.29 -11.05
CA PHE A 16 5.44 16.88 -12.30
C PHE A 16 6.91 16.50 -12.12
N GLY A 17 7.65 17.20 -11.25
CA GLY A 17 9.08 16.95 -11.03
C GLY A 17 9.37 15.55 -10.51
N LEU A 18 8.55 15.00 -9.61
CA LEU A 18 8.70 13.62 -9.13
C LEU A 18 8.48 12.59 -10.23
N ARG A 19 7.54 12.84 -11.11
CA ARG A 19 7.27 11.97 -12.26
C ARG A 19 8.40 12.07 -13.29
N TRP A 20 8.83 13.26 -13.62
CA TRP A 20 9.88 13.50 -14.60
C TRP A 20 11.28 13.08 -14.13
N ALA A 21 11.50 12.91 -12.85
CA ALA A 21 12.74 12.33 -12.33
C ALA A 21 12.94 10.87 -12.77
N GLN A 22 11.88 10.16 -13.15
CA GLN A 22 11.92 8.73 -13.49
C GLN A 22 11.31 8.39 -14.85
N MET A 23 10.44 9.23 -15.41
CA MET A 23 9.65 8.94 -16.60
C MET A 23 9.60 10.17 -17.50
N GLY A 24 9.96 9.99 -18.77
CA GLY A 24 9.93 11.05 -19.76
C GLY A 24 8.51 11.39 -20.21
N LEU A 25 8.40 12.43 -21.06
CA LEU A 25 7.13 12.95 -21.53
C LEU A 25 6.35 11.91 -22.34
N PHE A 26 7.00 11.22 -23.28
CA PHE A 26 6.33 10.25 -24.15
C PHE A 26 5.86 8.99 -23.41
N GLU A 27 6.59 8.51 -22.42
CA GLU A 27 6.13 7.41 -21.56
C GLU A 27 4.92 7.81 -20.74
N THR A 28 4.90 9.05 -20.21
CA THR A 28 3.73 9.61 -19.50
C THR A 28 2.50 9.63 -20.41
N PHE A 29 2.66 10.07 -21.66
CA PHE A 29 1.57 10.11 -22.64
C PHE A 29 1.11 8.72 -23.07
N ARG A 30 2.05 7.76 -23.19
CA ARG A 30 1.70 6.37 -23.45
C ARG A 30 0.80 5.79 -22.37
N ILE A 31 1.12 6.01 -21.09
CA ILE A 31 0.29 5.57 -19.96
C ILE A 31 -1.09 6.26 -20.00
N ALA A 32 -1.12 7.56 -20.29
CA ALA A 32 -2.38 8.30 -20.39
C ALA A 32 -3.30 7.79 -21.51
N GLY A 33 -2.74 7.15 -22.54
CA GLY A 33 -3.50 6.46 -23.58
C GLY A 33 -4.08 5.11 -23.18
N GLY A 34 -3.81 4.62 -21.95
CA GLY A 34 -4.28 3.33 -21.46
C GLY A 34 -3.74 2.15 -22.26
N GLU A 35 -4.45 1.03 -22.27
CA GLU A 35 -4.04 -0.20 -22.97
C GLU A 35 -3.89 -0.03 -24.49
N ALA A 36 -4.54 0.97 -25.09
CA ALA A 36 -4.38 1.31 -26.49
C ALA A 36 -3.15 2.19 -26.79
N GLY A 37 -2.42 2.63 -25.75
CA GLY A 37 -1.11 3.25 -25.83
C GLY A 37 -1.09 4.63 -26.49
N MET A 38 0.08 4.98 -27.06
CA MET A 38 0.35 6.30 -27.63
C MET A 38 -0.61 6.68 -28.76
N ARG A 39 -1.02 5.72 -29.60
CA ARG A 39 -1.95 6.00 -30.69
C ARG A 39 -3.26 6.57 -30.15
N HIS A 40 -3.86 5.93 -29.16
CA HIS A 40 -5.10 6.41 -28.55
C HIS A 40 -4.94 7.79 -27.90
N PHE A 41 -3.81 8.04 -27.22
CA PHE A 41 -3.49 9.36 -26.70
C PHE A 41 -3.46 10.43 -27.79
N LEU A 42 -2.78 10.14 -28.93
CA LEU A 42 -2.68 11.06 -30.06
C LEU A 42 -4.03 11.27 -30.74
N ASP A 43 -4.83 10.22 -30.91
CA ASP A 43 -6.18 10.32 -31.50
C ASP A 43 -7.11 11.20 -30.63
N GLN A 44 -6.97 11.10 -29.30
CA GLN A 44 -7.79 11.84 -28.35
C GLN A 44 -7.34 13.30 -28.18
N PHE A 45 -6.04 13.56 -28.07
CA PHE A 45 -5.49 14.87 -27.74
C PHE A 45 -4.84 15.60 -28.93
N GLY A 46 -4.48 14.86 -29.99
CA GLY A 46 -3.86 15.45 -31.19
C GLY A 46 -4.68 16.58 -31.81
N PRO A 47 -6.00 16.48 -31.96
CA PRO A 47 -6.84 17.57 -32.49
C PRO A 47 -6.75 18.88 -31.68
N ALA A 48 -6.34 18.81 -30.39
CA ALA A 48 -6.13 20.01 -29.59
C ALA A 48 -4.93 20.85 -30.04
N LEU A 49 -4.03 20.31 -30.89
CA LEU A 49 -2.91 21.07 -31.46
C LEU A 49 -3.40 22.21 -32.37
N ASP A 50 -4.58 22.08 -32.96
CA ASP A 50 -5.19 23.13 -33.79
C ASP A 50 -5.79 24.29 -32.94
N TRP A 51 -5.82 24.17 -31.62
CA TRP A 51 -6.35 25.21 -30.74
C TRP A 51 -5.36 26.36 -30.60
N PRO A 52 -5.82 27.60 -30.46
CA PRO A 52 -4.96 28.77 -30.37
C PRO A 52 -4.29 28.89 -28.98
N TRP A 53 -3.46 27.93 -28.62
CA TRP A 53 -2.73 27.90 -27.32
C TRP A 53 -1.74 29.08 -27.19
N THR A 54 -1.18 29.53 -28.33
CA THR A 54 -0.25 30.64 -28.39
C THR A 54 -0.24 31.25 -29.81
N ARG A 55 0.20 32.51 -29.92
CA ARG A 55 0.40 33.15 -31.20
C ARG A 55 1.65 32.66 -31.95
N LEU A 56 2.45 31.85 -31.32
CA LEU A 56 3.71 31.32 -31.89
C LEU A 56 3.58 29.87 -32.37
N THR A 57 2.36 29.35 -32.49
CA THR A 57 2.12 27.97 -32.94
C THR A 57 2.25 27.88 -34.44
N ASP A 58 3.26 27.16 -34.92
CA ASP A 58 3.34 26.59 -36.25
C ASP A 58 3.09 25.08 -36.11
N VAL A 59 1.87 24.65 -36.41
CA VAL A 59 1.40 23.29 -36.08
C VAL A 59 1.72 22.38 -37.25
N PRO A 60 2.37 21.22 -37.06
CA PRO A 60 2.58 20.23 -38.11
C PRO A 60 1.23 19.67 -38.61
N VAL A 61 1.21 19.19 -39.83
CA VAL A 61 0.04 18.47 -40.38
C VAL A 61 -0.17 17.21 -39.54
N TYR A 62 -1.32 17.14 -38.85
CA TYR A 62 -1.69 15.99 -38.05
C TYR A 62 -2.38 14.97 -38.96
N ASP A 63 -1.60 14.02 -39.47
CA ASP A 63 -2.02 12.95 -40.36
C ASP A 63 -1.58 11.56 -39.81
N ASP A 64 -2.03 10.50 -40.47
CA ASP A 64 -1.68 9.13 -40.11
C ASP A 64 -0.17 8.88 -40.13
N ALA A 65 0.57 9.52 -41.04
CA ALA A 65 2.02 9.35 -41.13
C ALA A 65 2.73 9.88 -39.87
N LEU A 66 2.30 11.04 -39.36
CA LEU A 66 2.82 11.58 -38.10
C LEU A 66 2.43 10.71 -36.90
N VAL A 67 1.19 10.21 -36.84
CA VAL A 67 0.70 9.31 -35.80
C VAL A 67 1.50 8.01 -35.81
N ASP A 68 1.69 7.38 -36.98
CA ASP A 68 2.45 6.13 -37.12
C ASP A 68 3.92 6.30 -36.68
N LEU A 69 4.53 7.43 -37.04
CA LEU A 69 5.90 7.74 -36.66
C LEU A 69 6.05 7.83 -35.14
N ILE A 70 5.18 8.60 -34.47
CA ILE A 70 5.27 8.81 -33.01
C ILE A 70 4.89 7.53 -32.26
N ALA A 71 3.83 6.84 -32.65
CA ALA A 71 3.42 5.57 -32.05
C ALA A 71 4.51 4.51 -32.19
N GLY A 72 5.12 4.36 -33.38
CA GLY A 72 6.22 3.42 -33.62
C GLY A 72 7.45 3.72 -32.77
N GLN A 73 7.81 4.99 -32.58
CA GLN A 73 8.89 5.38 -31.66
C GLN A 73 8.55 5.05 -30.19
N SER A 74 7.32 5.30 -29.75
CA SER A 74 6.85 4.95 -28.42
C SER A 74 6.86 3.44 -28.18
N ASP A 75 6.47 2.65 -29.19
CA ASP A 75 6.51 1.18 -29.10
C ASP A 75 7.95 0.65 -29.06
N ALA A 76 8.86 1.25 -29.83
CA ALA A 76 10.28 0.90 -29.76
C ALA A 76 10.90 1.22 -28.41
N GLN A 77 10.47 2.31 -27.75
CA GLN A 77 10.96 2.75 -26.44
C GLN A 77 10.47 1.84 -25.31
N SER A 78 9.17 1.58 -25.23
CA SER A 78 8.55 0.94 -24.05
C SER A 78 7.47 -0.10 -24.39
N GLY A 79 7.24 -0.41 -25.68
CA GLY A 79 6.22 -1.37 -26.11
C GLY A 79 6.50 -2.83 -25.73
N HIS A 80 7.70 -3.15 -25.24
CA HIS A 80 8.03 -4.45 -24.65
C HIS A 80 7.43 -4.65 -23.25
N LEU A 81 6.90 -3.59 -22.63
CA LEU A 81 6.17 -3.61 -21.36
C LEU A 81 4.70 -3.32 -21.62
N SER A 82 3.82 -4.02 -20.92
CA SER A 82 2.41 -3.66 -20.85
C SER A 82 2.21 -2.34 -20.08
N ILE A 83 1.08 -1.69 -20.28
CA ILE A 83 0.73 -0.47 -19.51
C ILE A 83 0.75 -0.76 -18.00
N ARG A 84 0.27 -1.94 -17.57
CA ARG A 84 0.30 -2.34 -16.15
C ARG A 84 1.70 -2.51 -15.58
N GLU A 85 2.66 -2.95 -16.39
CA GLU A 85 4.06 -3.02 -15.97
C GLU A 85 4.69 -1.64 -15.88
N LEU A 86 4.39 -0.74 -16.83
CA LEU A 86 4.82 0.66 -16.77
C LEU A 86 4.23 1.40 -15.58
N GLU A 87 2.95 1.18 -15.27
CA GLU A 87 2.30 1.75 -14.07
C GLU A 87 3.00 1.28 -12.79
N ARG A 88 3.27 -0.02 -12.66
CA ARG A 88 3.98 -0.56 -11.48
C ARG A 88 5.38 0.02 -11.36
N LEU A 89 6.14 0.04 -12.45
CA LEU A 89 7.49 0.62 -12.47
C LEU A 89 7.47 2.08 -12.02
N ARG A 90 6.51 2.89 -12.53
CA ARG A 90 6.30 4.28 -12.10
C ARG A 90 6.02 4.37 -10.61
N ASP A 91 5.08 3.56 -10.12
CA ASP A 91 4.61 3.64 -8.74
C ASP A 91 5.73 3.22 -7.76
N ASP A 92 6.47 2.16 -8.07
CA ASP A 92 7.61 1.70 -7.28
C ASP A 92 8.70 2.78 -7.20
N ASN A 93 9.02 3.41 -8.34
CA ASN A 93 9.99 4.51 -8.40
C ASN A 93 9.52 5.74 -7.62
N LEU A 94 8.24 6.14 -7.76
CA LEU A 94 7.67 7.26 -7.01
C LEU A 94 7.74 7.02 -5.50
N VAL A 95 7.39 5.83 -5.04
CA VAL A 95 7.49 5.45 -3.63
C VAL A 95 8.94 5.51 -3.14
N ALA A 96 9.90 5.01 -3.93
CA ALA A 96 11.33 5.08 -3.59
C ALA A 96 11.82 6.53 -3.48
N ILE A 97 11.46 7.40 -4.44
CA ILE A 97 11.81 8.83 -4.42
C ILE A 97 11.20 9.52 -3.19
N LEU A 98 9.91 9.28 -2.91
CA LEU A 98 9.22 9.86 -1.76
C LEU A 98 9.84 9.42 -0.43
N ARG A 99 10.24 8.15 -0.30
CA ARG A 99 10.97 7.64 0.87
C ARG A 99 12.31 8.34 1.06
N ALA A 100 13.08 8.49 -0.02
CA ALA A 100 14.36 9.22 0.03
C ALA A 100 14.18 10.69 0.44
N LEU A 101 13.18 11.38 -0.12
CA LEU A 101 12.85 12.77 0.23
C LEU A 101 12.36 12.89 1.68
N ARG A 102 11.55 11.92 2.15
CA ARG A 102 11.07 11.85 3.54
C ARG A 102 12.23 11.68 4.52
N ALA A 103 13.15 10.77 4.26
CA ALA A 103 14.34 10.55 5.08
C ALA A 103 15.25 11.82 5.19
N ARG A 104 15.22 12.65 4.15
CA ARG A 104 15.97 13.94 4.12
C ARG A 104 15.18 15.14 4.66
N GLY A 105 13.91 14.97 4.98
CA GLY A 105 13.02 16.05 5.44
C GLY A 105 12.87 17.17 4.42
N SER A 106 12.85 16.88 3.12
CA SER A 106 12.84 17.88 2.05
C SER A 106 11.71 17.66 1.03
N ALA A 107 11.28 18.73 0.36
CA ALA A 107 10.26 18.74 -0.70
C ALA A 107 8.99 17.95 -0.29
N ALA A 108 8.46 17.09 -1.16
CA ALA A 108 7.29 16.26 -0.86
C ALA A 108 7.49 15.37 0.39
N GLY A 109 8.72 14.95 0.67
CA GLY A 109 9.05 14.18 1.87
C GLY A 109 8.84 14.95 3.17
N ALA A 110 9.12 16.25 3.21
CA ALA A 110 8.83 17.09 4.37
C ALA A 110 7.32 17.23 4.63
N VAL A 111 6.52 17.32 3.57
CA VAL A 111 5.06 17.38 3.67
C VAL A 111 4.50 16.07 4.24
N ILE A 112 5.00 14.93 3.76
CA ILE A 112 4.61 13.61 4.28
C ILE A 112 4.97 13.50 5.76
N ALA A 113 6.20 13.83 6.15
CA ALA A 113 6.64 13.78 7.55
C ALA A 113 5.82 14.72 8.47
N ALA A 114 5.51 15.93 7.99
CA ALA A 114 4.65 16.86 8.73
C ALA A 114 3.23 16.31 8.90
N HIS A 115 2.66 15.68 7.87
CA HIS A 115 1.35 15.04 7.96
C HIS A 115 1.36 13.87 8.94
N GLU A 116 2.34 12.97 8.85
CA GLU A 116 2.49 11.84 9.78
C GLU A 116 2.60 12.30 11.23
N ALA A 117 3.28 13.41 11.49
CA ALA A 117 3.38 13.98 12.83
C ALA A 117 2.03 14.48 13.39
N THR A 118 1.04 14.73 12.53
CA THR A 118 -0.33 15.10 12.95
C THR A 118 -1.23 13.90 13.20
N LEU A 119 -0.83 12.71 12.71
CA LEU A 119 -1.62 11.51 12.94
C LEU A 119 -1.55 11.12 14.43
N PRO A 120 -2.68 10.75 15.04
CA PRO A 120 -2.66 10.29 16.42
C PRO A 120 -1.74 9.06 16.50
N GLY A 121 -0.73 9.13 17.37
CA GLY A 121 0.07 7.97 17.71
C GLY A 121 -0.79 6.87 18.35
N PRO A 122 -0.27 5.66 18.49
CA PRO A 122 -1.00 4.57 19.15
C PRO A 122 -1.40 5.02 20.56
N VAL A 123 -2.71 5.04 20.81
CA VAL A 123 -3.25 5.37 22.14
C VAL A 123 -2.98 4.17 23.05
N PRO A 124 -2.32 4.36 24.22
CA PRO A 124 -2.09 3.26 25.13
C PRO A 124 -3.42 2.58 25.52
N GLY A 125 -3.52 1.28 25.24
CA GLY A 125 -4.73 0.49 25.51
C GLY A 125 -5.71 0.38 24.34
N GLU A 126 -5.49 1.07 23.22
CA GLU A 126 -6.21 0.85 21.97
C GLU A 126 -5.35 0.04 20.99
N LEU A 127 -6.01 -0.80 20.17
CA LEU A 127 -5.30 -1.54 19.13
C LEU A 127 -4.89 -0.59 18.01
N PRO A 128 -3.62 -0.62 17.53
CA PRO A 128 -3.18 0.22 16.44
C PRO A 128 -3.92 -0.14 15.16
N VAL A 129 -4.32 0.89 14.42
CA VAL A 129 -4.77 0.75 13.03
C VAL A 129 -3.52 0.55 12.17
N THR A 130 -3.42 -0.62 11.60
CA THR A 130 -2.24 -1.03 10.81
C THR A 130 -2.49 -1.04 9.32
N LEU A 131 -3.76 -0.96 8.90
CA LEU A 131 -4.16 -0.83 7.51
C LEU A 131 -5.47 -0.06 7.40
N GLU A 132 -5.51 0.85 6.44
CA GLU A 132 -6.74 1.50 6.00
C GLU A 132 -6.67 1.69 4.49
N ARG A 133 -7.64 1.11 3.73
CA ARG A 133 -7.63 1.19 2.27
C ARG A 133 -9.00 0.92 1.66
N ARG A 134 -9.14 1.21 0.37
CA ARG A 134 -10.26 0.74 -0.45
C ARG A 134 -9.88 -0.51 -1.24
N ILE A 135 -10.84 -1.41 -1.41
CA ILE A 135 -10.68 -2.62 -2.21
C ILE A 135 -10.65 -2.25 -3.70
N PRO A 136 -9.57 -2.59 -4.44
CA PRO A 136 -9.49 -2.29 -5.85
C PRO A 136 -10.33 -3.29 -6.68
N PRO A 137 -10.81 -2.89 -7.89
CA PRO A 137 -11.67 -3.74 -8.72
C PRO A 137 -11.03 -5.06 -9.16
N ASP A 138 -9.71 -5.10 -9.35
CA ASP A 138 -8.96 -6.29 -9.78
C ASP A 138 -8.76 -7.34 -8.67
N TRP A 139 -9.29 -7.10 -7.47
CA TRP A 139 -9.30 -8.07 -6.38
C TRP A 139 -10.53 -8.96 -6.35
N THR A 140 -11.54 -8.66 -7.18
CA THR A 140 -12.76 -9.44 -7.25
C THR A 140 -12.63 -10.63 -8.20
N ASP A 141 -13.29 -11.71 -7.86
CA ASP A 141 -13.44 -12.91 -8.69
C ASP A 141 -14.68 -12.83 -9.61
N TYR A 142 -14.98 -13.92 -10.31
CA TYR A 142 -16.11 -14.03 -11.21
C TYR A 142 -17.49 -13.93 -10.52
N ASN A 143 -17.55 -14.05 -9.18
CA ASN A 143 -18.77 -13.86 -8.39
C ASN A 143 -18.97 -12.38 -7.99
N GLY A 144 -18.03 -11.51 -8.31
CA GLY A 144 -18.08 -10.09 -7.95
C GLY A 144 -17.63 -9.77 -6.52
N HIS A 145 -17.14 -10.77 -5.78
CA HIS A 145 -16.63 -10.62 -4.42
C HIS A 145 -15.11 -10.75 -4.39
N VAL A 146 -14.51 -10.20 -3.36
CA VAL A 146 -13.06 -10.27 -3.14
C VAL A 146 -12.61 -11.72 -3.03
N ASN A 147 -11.65 -12.10 -3.87
CA ASN A 147 -11.07 -13.44 -3.86
C ASN A 147 -10.45 -13.77 -2.48
N GLU A 148 -10.60 -15.01 -2.04
CA GLU A 148 -10.15 -15.47 -0.71
C GLU A 148 -8.69 -15.16 -0.41
N ALA A 149 -7.80 -15.25 -1.40
CA ALA A 149 -6.37 -14.96 -1.23
C ALA A 149 -6.11 -13.50 -0.85
N ARG A 150 -6.99 -12.57 -1.23
CA ARG A 150 -6.86 -11.14 -0.96
C ARG A 150 -7.10 -10.77 0.49
N TYR A 151 -7.81 -11.59 1.25
CA TYR A 151 -7.94 -11.41 2.70
C TYR A 151 -6.61 -11.68 3.41
N LEU A 152 -5.84 -12.66 2.93
CA LEU A 152 -4.47 -12.88 3.41
C LEU A 152 -3.56 -11.70 3.03
N ASP A 153 -3.72 -11.14 1.81
CA ASP A 153 -2.99 -9.92 1.39
C ASP A 153 -3.29 -8.73 2.33
N LEU A 154 -4.55 -8.55 2.77
CA LEU A 154 -4.91 -7.53 3.76
C LEU A 154 -4.20 -7.76 5.09
N GLY A 155 -4.15 -9.01 5.57
CA GLY A 155 -3.43 -9.38 6.78
C GLY A 155 -1.91 -9.14 6.67
N SER A 156 -1.32 -9.43 5.50
CA SER A 156 0.09 -9.16 5.22
C SER A 156 0.37 -7.65 5.25
N GLN A 157 -0.46 -6.84 4.59
CA GLN A 157 -0.33 -5.38 4.62
C GLN A 157 -0.53 -4.80 6.02
N ALA A 158 -1.42 -5.38 6.83
CA ALA A 158 -1.57 -5.00 8.24
C ALA A 158 -0.32 -5.36 9.06
N SER A 159 0.32 -6.48 8.77
CA SER A 159 1.62 -6.83 9.36
C SER A 159 2.69 -5.81 8.97
N ASP A 160 2.76 -5.42 7.69
CA ASP A 160 3.70 -4.38 7.21
C ASP A 160 3.47 -3.04 7.93
N GLY A 161 2.21 -2.65 8.14
CA GLY A 161 1.85 -1.46 8.92
C GLY A 161 2.37 -1.54 10.35
N LEU A 162 2.26 -2.70 11.00
CA LEU A 162 2.84 -2.90 12.33
C LEU A 162 4.37 -2.86 12.31
N MET A 163 5.01 -3.43 11.26
CA MET A 163 6.47 -3.37 11.10
C MET A 163 6.97 -1.93 11.10
N VAL A 164 6.29 -1.03 10.39
CA VAL A 164 6.62 0.40 10.40
C VAL A 164 6.50 0.99 11.81
N LEU A 165 5.44 0.68 12.55
CA LEU A 165 5.23 1.17 13.92
C LEU A 165 6.32 0.72 14.89
N VAL A 166 6.82 -0.51 14.76
CA VAL A 166 7.88 -1.03 15.62
C VAL A 166 9.29 -0.69 15.12
N GLY A 167 9.43 -0.02 13.97
CA GLY A 167 10.71 0.37 13.39
C GLY A 167 11.42 -0.75 12.63
N ALA A 168 10.70 -1.79 12.23
CA ALA A 168 11.17 -2.79 11.27
C ALA A 168 10.75 -2.39 9.85
N ASP A 169 10.98 -1.14 9.52
CA ASP A 169 10.61 -0.45 8.29
C ASP A 169 11.54 -0.82 7.10
N PRO A 170 11.36 -0.26 5.90
CA PRO A 170 12.21 -0.55 4.76
C PRO A 170 13.70 -0.27 4.97
N ASP A 171 14.07 0.71 5.81
CA ASP A 171 15.47 0.99 6.13
C ASP A 171 16.07 -0.13 6.99
N TYR A 172 15.27 -0.68 7.89
CA TYR A 172 15.63 -1.88 8.66
C TYR A 172 15.87 -3.09 7.75
N VAL A 173 15.01 -3.28 6.75
CA VAL A 173 15.15 -4.35 5.75
C VAL A 173 16.39 -4.13 4.89
N ALA A 174 16.67 -2.89 4.46
CA ALA A 174 17.89 -2.53 3.77
C ALA A 174 19.16 -2.78 4.62
N GLY A 175 19.03 -2.70 5.95
CA GLY A 175 20.04 -3.07 6.93
C GLY A 175 20.30 -4.58 7.04
N GLY A 176 19.57 -5.44 6.31
CA GLY A 176 19.80 -6.87 6.21
C GLY A 176 18.95 -7.73 7.15
N PHE A 177 17.88 -7.20 7.73
CA PHE A 177 17.00 -7.92 8.62
C PHE A 177 15.53 -7.80 8.20
N SER A 178 14.70 -8.82 8.49
CA SER A 178 13.27 -8.80 8.18
C SER A 178 12.48 -9.77 9.07
N PHE A 179 11.16 -9.70 8.96
CA PHE A 179 10.25 -10.69 9.52
C PHE A 179 9.63 -11.53 8.41
N PHE A 180 9.74 -12.86 8.51
CA PHE A 180 9.16 -13.81 7.57
C PHE A 180 7.94 -14.49 8.17
N THR A 181 6.87 -14.54 7.42
CA THR A 181 5.67 -15.30 7.79
C THR A 181 5.99 -16.80 7.83
N ALA A 182 5.76 -17.42 8.98
CA ALA A 182 5.93 -18.85 9.19
C ALA A 182 4.58 -19.59 9.09
N GLU A 183 3.51 -18.95 9.57
CA GLU A 183 2.17 -19.55 9.61
C GLU A 183 1.12 -18.44 9.57
N SER A 184 -0.01 -18.69 8.91
CA SER A 184 -1.17 -17.81 8.92
C SER A 184 -2.46 -18.61 8.97
N HIS A 185 -3.43 -18.10 9.74
CA HIS A 185 -4.79 -18.63 9.79
C HIS A 185 -5.77 -17.51 9.46
N VAL A 186 -6.53 -17.69 8.38
CA VAL A 186 -7.53 -16.73 7.90
C VAL A 186 -8.93 -17.23 8.21
N ARG A 187 -9.78 -16.35 8.74
CA ARG A 187 -11.22 -16.62 8.91
C ARG A 187 -11.99 -15.56 8.13
N TYR A 188 -12.86 -16.03 7.26
CA TYR A 188 -13.77 -15.21 6.46
C TYR A 188 -15.08 -15.04 7.23
N LEU A 189 -15.49 -13.82 7.52
CA LEU A 189 -16.66 -13.50 8.35
C LEU A 189 -17.76 -12.83 7.52
N ALA A 190 -17.38 -11.99 6.55
CA ALA A 190 -18.26 -11.36 5.60
C ALA A 190 -17.55 -11.14 4.26
N GLU A 191 -18.34 -11.07 3.19
CA GLU A 191 -17.85 -10.76 1.86
C GLU A 191 -17.46 -9.31 1.72
N LEU A 192 -16.43 -9.04 0.91
CA LEU A 192 -15.99 -7.72 0.51
C LEU A 192 -16.18 -7.56 -0.99
N SER A 193 -16.46 -6.33 -1.43
CA SER A 193 -16.66 -5.96 -2.83
C SER A 193 -15.69 -4.86 -3.26
N ALA A 194 -15.51 -4.67 -4.57
CA ALA A 194 -14.75 -3.56 -5.11
C ALA A 194 -15.30 -2.21 -4.61
N GLY A 195 -14.41 -1.33 -4.16
CA GLY A 195 -14.76 -0.02 -3.63
C GLY A 195 -15.04 0.00 -2.12
N ASP A 196 -15.23 -1.16 -1.47
CA ASP A 196 -15.39 -1.21 -0.01
C ASP A 196 -14.19 -0.59 0.68
N GLY A 197 -14.43 0.27 1.67
CA GLY A 197 -13.41 0.71 2.62
C GLY A 197 -13.18 -0.39 3.65
N VAL A 198 -11.93 -0.71 3.92
CA VAL A 198 -11.53 -1.66 4.98
C VAL A 198 -10.50 -1.04 5.90
N ARG A 199 -10.57 -1.43 7.17
CA ARG A 199 -9.65 -1.05 8.22
C ARG A 199 -9.19 -2.29 8.96
N ALA A 200 -7.88 -2.41 9.21
CA ALA A 200 -7.37 -3.47 10.06
C ALA A 200 -6.76 -2.90 11.34
N THR A 201 -7.12 -3.52 12.47
CA THR A 201 -6.45 -3.31 13.75
C THR A 201 -5.64 -4.54 14.10
N THR A 202 -4.50 -4.34 14.79
CA THR A 202 -3.59 -5.44 15.11
C THR A 202 -3.36 -5.55 16.62
N GLN A 203 -3.59 -6.74 17.15
CA GLN A 203 -3.19 -7.12 18.49
C GLN A 203 -1.92 -7.96 18.44
N VAL A 204 -0.90 -7.59 19.22
CA VAL A 204 0.28 -8.41 19.45
C VAL A 204 -0.06 -9.42 20.51
N LEU A 205 -0.12 -10.71 20.17
CA LEU A 205 -0.42 -11.82 21.08
C LEU A 205 0.84 -12.36 21.75
N GLY A 206 2.01 -12.15 21.16
CA GLY A 206 3.31 -12.51 21.70
C GLY A 206 4.44 -11.92 20.88
N GLY A 207 5.55 -11.58 21.55
CA GLY A 207 6.70 -10.92 20.90
C GLY A 207 7.98 -11.24 21.65
N GLU A 208 8.33 -12.52 21.80
CA GLU A 208 9.50 -12.95 22.53
C GLU A 208 10.61 -13.51 21.61
N GLY A 209 11.83 -13.07 21.89
CA GLY A 209 13.03 -13.54 21.16
C GLY A 209 12.97 -13.20 19.68
N ARG A 210 12.78 -14.21 18.84
CA ARG A 210 12.71 -14.10 17.37
C ARG A 210 11.31 -14.30 16.79
N LYS A 211 10.30 -14.48 17.66
CA LYS A 211 8.91 -14.75 17.26
C LYS A 211 8.06 -13.51 17.50
N LEU A 212 7.15 -13.26 16.58
CA LEU A 212 6.14 -12.23 16.70
C LEU A 212 4.80 -12.83 16.28
N HIS A 213 3.85 -12.87 17.22
CA HIS A 213 2.53 -13.45 17.02
C HIS A 213 1.49 -12.34 16.98
N LEU A 214 0.79 -12.22 15.86
CA LEU A 214 -0.13 -11.14 15.56
C LEU A 214 -1.53 -11.67 15.30
N PHE A 215 -2.51 -10.86 15.67
CA PHE A 215 -3.90 -11.07 15.30
C PHE A 215 -4.44 -9.77 14.66
N HIS A 216 -4.87 -9.86 13.42
CA HIS A 216 -5.45 -8.76 12.66
C HIS A 216 -6.97 -8.94 12.62
N SER A 217 -7.71 -7.93 13.05
CA SER A 217 -9.15 -7.81 12.82
C SER A 217 -9.37 -6.86 11.66
N ILE A 218 -10.03 -7.34 10.61
CA ILE A 218 -10.29 -6.61 9.37
C ILE A 218 -11.78 -6.32 9.32
N ASP A 219 -12.13 -5.05 9.41
CA ASP A 219 -13.50 -4.56 9.43
C ASP A 219 -13.78 -3.71 8.18
N ARG A 220 -15.05 -3.68 7.75
CA ARG A 220 -15.54 -2.69 6.79
C ARG A 220 -15.54 -1.30 7.41
N ALA A 221 -15.64 -0.27 6.58
CA ALA A 221 -15.74 1.12 7.03
C ALA A 221 -16.97 1.40 7.94
N ASP A 222 -18.01 0.57 7.86
CA ASP A 222 -19.20 0.63 8.72
C ASP A 222 -19.02 -0.12 10.06
N GLY A 223 -17.84 -0.72 10.29
CA GLY A 223 -17.53 -1.50 11.50
C GLY A 223 -17.94 -2.97 11.43
N THR A 224 -18.48 -3.44 10.31
CA THR A 224 -18.84 -4.86 10.13
C THR A 224 -17.57 -5.72 10.02
N PRO A 225 -17.36 -6.74 10.88
CA PRO A 225 -16.22 -7.64 10.79
C PRO A 225 -16.23 -8.42 9.45
N ALA A 226 -15.16 -8.29 8.66
CA ALA A 226 -15.03 -8.96 7.37
C ALA A 226 -14.14 -10.19 7.45
N ALA A 227 -13.03 -10.12 8.19
CA ALA A 227 -12.12 -11.25 8.37
C ALA A 227 -11.26 -11.11 9.61
N THR A 228 -10.63 -12.21 10.00
CA THR A 228 -9.48 -12.19 10.92
C THR A 228 -8.32 -12.94 10.30
N VAL A 229 -7.11 -12.42 10.53
CA VAL A 229 -5.86 -13.06 10.09
C VAL A 229 -4.94 -13.16 11.29
N GLU A 230 -4.70 -14.38 11.74
CA GLU A 230 -3.72 -14.67 12.79
C GLU A 230 -2.41 -15.11 12.12
N THR A 231 -1.29 -14.50 12.51
CA THR A 231 -0.01 -14.69 11.82
C THR A 231 1.13 -14.85 12.81
N LEU A 232 1.95 -15.88 12.60
CA LEU A 232 3.24 -16.06 13.26
C LEU A 232 4.36 -15.63 12.33
N LEU A 233 5.14 -14.67 12.79
CA LEU A 233 6.32 -14.16 12.08
C LEU A 233 7.60 -14.58 12.80
N LEU A 234 8.66 -14.83 12.02
CA LEU A 234 10.00 -15.08 12.52
C LEU A 234 10.94 -13.99 12.03
N HIS A 235 11.66 -13.37 12.96
CA HIS A 235 12.73 -12.43 12.62
C HIS A 235 13.93 -13.18 12.07
N VAL A 236 14.49 -12.70 10.95
CA VAL A 236 15.56 -13.35 10.19
C VAL A 236 16.64 -12.36 9.79
N ASP A 237 17.86 -12.86 9.73
CA ASP A 237 18.99 -12.24 9.06
C ASP A 237 18.95 -12.66 7.57
N LEU A 238 18.85 -11.67 6.68
CA LEU A 238 18.69 -11.88 5.24
C LEU A 238 19.95 -12.44 4.57
N SER A 239 21.12 -12.21 5.17
CA SER A 239 22.40 -12.71 4.63
C SER A 239 22.58 -14.20 4.91
N THR A 240 22.28 -14.62 6.14
CA THR A 240 22.42 -16.02 6.57
C THR A 240 21.13 -16.82 6.35
N ARG A 241 20.00 -16.16 6.12
CA ARG A 241 18.63 -16.71 6.05
C ARG A 241 18.24 -17.54 7.28
N ARG A 242 18.80 -17.18 8.44
CA ARG A 242 18.51 -17.83 9.72
C ARG A 242 17.74 -16.89 10.64
N SER A 243 16.87 -17.46 11.47
CA SER A 243 16.16 -16.70 12.48
C SER A 243 17.10 -16.23 13.57
N CYS A 244 17.00 -14.97 13.95
CA CYS A 244 17.77 -14.30 15.00
C CYS A 244 16.86 -13.32 15.79
N PRO A 245 17.25 -12.86 16.97
CA PRO A 245 16.53 -11.78 17.65
C PRO A 245 16.57 -10.48 16.83
N PRO A 246 15.52 -9.64 16.87
CA PRO A 246 15.55 -8.32 16.26
C PRO A 246 16.51 -7.37 16.99
N ALA A 247 16.87 -6.27 16.34
CA ALA A 247 17.66 -5.21 16.94
C ALA A 247 17.00 -4.70 18.24
N PRO A 248 17.79 -4.28 19.26
CA PRO A 248 17.24 -3.91 20.58
C PRO A 248 16.06 -2.92 20.53
N ALA A 249 16.17 -1.86 19.73
CA ALA A 249 15.13 -0.85 19.59
C ALA A 249 13.80 -1.39 19.02
N VAL A 250 13.87 -2.36 18.09
CA VAL A 250 12.69 -3.05 17.53
C VAL A 250 12.11 -4.01 18.58
N ALA A 251 12.99 -4.78 19.23
CA ALA A 251 12.59 -5.72 20.28
C ALA A 251 11.87 -5.02 21.45
N GLU A 252 12.36 -3.88 21.91
CA GLU A 252 11.78 -3.06 22.96
C GLU A 252 10.38 -2.56 22.58
N ARG A 253 10.19 -2.06 21.35
CA ARG A 253 8.87 -1.61 20.89
C ARG A 253 7.87 -2.76 20.78
N ILE A 254 8.31 -3.91 20.28
CA ILE A 254 7.47 -5.12 20.22
C ILE A 254 7.08 -5.55 21.63
N ALA A 255 8.03 -5.60 22.57
CA ALA A 255 7.78 -5.99 23.95
C ALA A 255 6.79 -5.04 24.64
N ALA A 256 6.93 -3.72 24.43
CA ALA A 256 6.01 -2.71 24.96
C ALA A 256 4.57 -2.90 24.43
N LEU A 257 4.42 -3.17 23.11
CA LEU A 257 3.11 -3.48 22.54
C LEU A 257 2.55 -4.80 23.09
N ALA A 258 3.36 -5.84 23.18
CA ALA A 258 2.93 -7.14 23.71
C ALA A 258 2.45 -7.00 25.17
N GLU A 259 3.17 -6.25 26.01
CA GLU A 259 2.78 -5.99 27.40
C GLU A 259 1.46 -5.20 27.48
N ALA A 260 1.31 -4.16 26.67
CA ALA A 260 0.08 -3.36 26.62
C ALA A 260 -1.11 -4.22 26.16
N HIS A 261 -0.93 -5.03 25.13
CA HIS A 261 -1.98 -5.84 24.53
C HIS A 261 -2.31 -7.10 25.35
N ALA A 262 -1.41 -7.59 26.21
CA ALA A 262 -1.69 -8.68 27.14
C ALA A 262 -2.78 -8.32 28.18
N ARG A 263 -3.06 -7.03 28.36
CA ARG A 263 -4.14 -6.54 29.27
C ARG A 263 -5.51 -6.51 28.56
N LEU A 264 -5.52 -6.66 27.22
CA LEU A 264 -6.75 -6.68 26.44
C LEU A 264 -7.33 -8.11 26.41
N PRO A 265 -8.64 -8.25 26.19
CA PRO A 265 -9.24 -9.56 25.94
C PRO A 265 -8.58 -10.26 24.76
N LEU A 266 -8.42 -11.58 24.85
CA LEU A 266 -7.98 -12.38 23.72
C LEU A 266 -9.03 -12.28 22.61
N PRO A 267 -8.62 -11.99 21.35
CA PRO A 267 -9.57 -11.83 20.24
C PRO A 267 -10.37 -13.12 19.98
N GLU A 268 -11.64 -12.97 19.60
CA GLU A 268 -12.45 -14.13 19.25
C GLU A 268 -11.85 -14.89 18.05
N GLY A 269 -11.48 -16.12 18.29
CA GLY A 269 -10.89 -17.00 17.28
C GLY A 269 -9.38 -17.05 17.26
N ALA A 270 -8.70 -16.36 18.16
CA ALA A 270 -7.26 -16.52 18.33
C ALA A 270 -6.91 -17.95 18.81
N GLY A 271 -5.81 -18.50 18.28
CA GLY A 271 -5.33 -19.86 18.58
C GLY A 271 -6.19 -20.98 17.99
N ARG A 272 -7.09 -20.68 17.06
CA ARG A 272 -7.90 -21.72 16.40
C ARG A 272 -7.15 -22.35 15.21
N HIS A 273 -7.49 -23.60 14.94
CA HIS A 273 -7.05 -24.30 13.74
C HIS A 273 -8.25 -24.61 12.80
N VAL A 274 -7.96 -24.95 11.56
CA VAL A 274 -8.99 -25.29 10.56
C VAL A 274 -9.85 -26.47 11.04
N GLY A 275 -11.17 -26.31 10.89
CA GLY A 275 -12.14 -27.34 11.28
C GLY A 275 -12.46 -27.40 12.78
N GLN A 276 -11.88 -26.57 13.63
CA GLN A 276 -12.21 -26.52 15.04
C GLN A 276 -13.66 -26.03 15.27
N PRO A 277 -14.51 -26.77 16.01
CA PRO A 277 -15.87 -26.35 16.28
C PRO A 277 -15.90 -24.99 16.99
N ARG A 278 -16.92 -24.20 16.68
CA ARG A 278 -17.18 -22.96 17.42
C ARG A 278 -17.51 -23.31 18.86
N ALA A 279 -16.87 -22.67 19.83
CA ALA A 279 -17.25 -22.82 21.23
C ALA A 279 -18.74 -22.46 21.38
N ALA A 280 -19.50 -23.32 22.06
CA ALA A 280 -20.92 -23.05 22.32
C ALA A 280 -21.05 -21.72 23.05
N ARG A 281 -21.87 -20.80 22.54
CA ARG A 281 -22.23 -19.59 23.29
C ARG A 281 -22.80 -20.03 24.66
N PRO A 282 -22.35 -19.40 25.77
CA PRO A 282 -23.05 -19.61 27.03
C PRO A 282 -24.54 -19.31 26.78
N ALA A 283 -25.42 -20.19 27.20
CA ALA A 283 -26.85 -19.97 27.14
C ALA A 283 -27.14 -18.67 27.89
N GLU A 284 -27.71 -17.68 27.22
CA GLU A 284 -28.26 -16.49 27.85
C GLU A 284 -29.23 -16.98 28.92
N GLY A 285 -28.91 -16.75 30.19
CA GLY A 285 -29.73 -17.19 31.28
C GLY A 285 -31.14 -16.67 31.13
N SER A 286 -32.11 -17.57 30.99
CA SER A 286 -33.53 -17.27 31.11
C SER A 286 -33.75 -16.71 32.51
N GLY A 287 -33.69 -15.36 32.63
CA GLY A 287 -34.16 -14.68 33.81
C GLY A 287 -35.69 -14.84 33.92
N ALA A 288 -36.10 -15.54 34.91
CA ALA A 288 -37.47 -15.57 35.39
C ALA A 288 -37.87 -14.23 36.03
#